data_8d58f3ee25925c1a0a36a29a67e0f9f8
#
_entry.id   8d58f3ee25925c1a0a36a29a67e0f9f8
#
_cell.length_a   1.000
_cell.length_b   1.000
_cell.length_c   1.000
_cell.angle_alpha   90.00
_cell.angle_beta   90.00
_cell.angle_gamma   90.00
#
_symmetry.space_group_name_H-M   'P 1'
#
loop_
_entity.id
_entity.type
_entity.pdbx_description
1 polymer ?
#
loop_
_entity_poly.entity_id
_entity_poly.type
_entity_poly.pdbx_seq_one_letter_code
_entity_poly.pdbx_strand_id
1 'polypeptide(L)'
;MTGHSTLPRIITFIKLVALSLFFTLLILFLVATTRTFTLDVNAGLQLAQWEKTTYISADISTEQREVLLENFKEAIRIPTVSFSESHQNTSALEDFNRLLKRVFPTIFSSSLVKHEVVENYSHLFTVSGTDPELVPYMLLAHIDVVPANETDGWEVPPFSAKELNGFIYGRGTIDNKQSVMGILQALEYLLVRGYVPQRGFYIGLGHDEEVNGYAGAVNIVKLLKNRGVKLHFLVDEGLAVLDGIISGLDGPAALIGVSEKGHATVKLSVSMEPGHSSMPPKQTSIGILAAAITRLEEYPMPRLFGSGPERSTFEHLAHKFGLPLRFIMSNLWLFSPLISRVMEKKPDMNAFVRTTTAVTMFNAGVKANVLPAHAEAIVNFRIHSAQTLQEVLELIESTISDDRVKLELMKGFDPLPISSYDEQSFGFQVIKKTVLDIFPVVTVAPGICVGNTDSRHYTPLTKEIYRFAPTWFKPGDTQRFHGINERISCKNYEELVLFYFRLIQNSDIKKLPPSHTSQHDL
;
A
#
# COMPACT_ATOMS: atom_id res chain seq x y z
N MET A 1 -13.80 -49.40 58.04
CA MET A 1 -13.56 -49.02 56.64
C MET A 1 -14.30 -47.68 56.42
N THR A 2 -13.59 -46.60 56.52
CA THR A 2 -14.16 -45.25 56.42
C THR A 2 -13.96 -44.79 54.96
N GLY A 3 -14.99 -44.97 54.15
CA GLY A 3 -15.04 -44.40 52.80
C GLY A 3 -15.23 -42.87 52.94
N HIS A 4 -14.14 -42.14 52.96
CA HIS A 4 -14.19 -40.68 52.83
C HIS A 4 -14.74 -40.36 51.43
N SER A 5 -15.97 -39.81 51.38
CA SER A 5 -16.64 -39.41 50.15
C SER A 5 -15.80 -38.33 49.46
N THR A 6 -15.18 -38.63 48.34
CA THR A 6 -14.41 -37.71 47.46
C THR A 6 -15.35 -36.67 46.79
N LEU A 7 -16.65 -36.95 46.73
CA LEU A 7 -17.68 -36.17 46.06
C LEU A 7 -17.77 -34.71 46.54
N PRO A 8 -17.81 -34.41 47.86
CA PRO A 8 -17.93 -32.98 48.33
C PRO A 8 -16.67 -32.16 48.01
N ARG A 9 -15.46 -32.79 47.96
CA ARG A 9 -14.22 -32.10 47.57
C ARG A 9 -14.21 -31.78 46.09
N ILE A 10 -14.72 -32.64 45.23
CA ILE A 10 -14.85 -32.41 43.78
C ILE A 10 -15.84 -31.28 43.52
N ILE A 11 -17.00 -31.26 44.19
CA ILE A 11 -18.00 -30.18 44.05
C ILE A 11 -17.41 -28.83 44.50
N THR A 12 -16.68 -28.77 45.60
CA THR A 12 -16.03 -27.58 46.09
C THR A 12 -14.96 -27.07 45.10
N PHE A 13 -14.16 -27.98 44.55
CA PHE A 13 -13.17 -27.64 43.52
C PHE A 13 -13.82 -27.06 42.26
N ILE A 14 -14.89 -27.67 41.75
CA ILE A 14 -15.65 -27.17 40.59
C ILE A 14 -16.20 -25.77 40.86
N LYS A 15 -16.77 -25.52 42.06
CA LYS A 15 -17.28 -24.18 42.46
C LYS A 15 -16.18 -23.15 42.50
N LEU A 16 -14.99 -23.49 43.03
CA LEU A 16 -13.82 -22.59 43.07
C LEU A 16 -13.33 -22.26 41.67
N VAL A 17 -13.24 -23.25 40.78
CA VAL A 17 -12.86 -23.05 39.38
C VAL A 17 -13.87 -22.17 38.67
N ALA A 18 -15.16 -22.43 38.83
CA ALA A 18 -16.23 -21.62 38.25
C ALA A 18 -16.21 -20.17 38.76
N LEU A 19 -15.97 -19.98 40.05
CA LEU A 19 -15.86 -18.66 40.68
C LEU A 19 -14.63 -17.91 40.18
N SER A 20 -13.48 -18.57 40.09
CA SER A 20 -12.25 -18.01 39.53
C SER A 20 -12.45 -17.58 38.06
N LEU A 21 -13.07 -18.45 37.24
CA LEU A 21 -13.41 -18.14 35.86
C LEU A 21 -14.33 -16.93 35.74
N PHE A 22 -15.37 -16.86 36.59
CA PHE A 22 -16.30 -15.74 36.62
C PHE A 22 -15.58 -14.42 36.94
N PHE A 23 -14.72 -14.39 37.98
CA PHE A 23 -13.98 -13.17 38.31
C PHE A 23 -12.96 -12.80 37.22
N THR A 24 -12.31 -13.79 36.59
CA THR A 24 -11.41 -13.53 35.46
C THR A 24 -12.16 -12.90 34.30
N LEU A 25 -13.32 -13.45 33.92
CA LEU A 25 -14.16 -12.90 32.86
C LEU A 25 -14.69 -11.50 33.20
N LEU A 26 -15.09 -11.27 34.45
CA LEU A 26 -15.51 -9.95 34.92
C LEU A 26 -14.40 -8.91 34.83
N ILE A 27 -13.18 -9.27 35.24
CA ILE A 27 -12.01 -8.38 35.13
C ILE A 27 -11.71 -8.07 33.66
N LEU A 28 -11.69 -9.09 32.80
CA LEU A 28 -11.46 -8.91 31.36
C LEU A 28 -12.54 -8.01 30.74
N PHE A 29 -13.80 -8.18 31.12
CA PHE A 29 -14.91 -7.34 30.65
C PHE A 29 -14.75 -5.88 31.12
N LEU A 30 -14.38 -5.65 32.39
CA LEU A 30 -14.16 -4.31 32.92
C LEU A 30 -12.96 -3.63 32.22
N VAL A 31 -11.85 -4.34 32.03
CA VAL A 31 -10.68 -3.82 31.29
C VAL A 31 -11.07 -3.48 29.85
N ALA A 32 -11.77 -4.38 29.16
CA ALA A 32 -12.20 -4.16 27.79
C ALA A 32 -13.18 -2.98 27.68
N THR A 33 -14.10 -2.85 28.62
CA THR A 33 -15.05 -1.72 28.66
C THR A 33 -14.32 -0.40 28.91
N THR A 34 -13.44 -0.35 29.91
CA THR A 34 -12.63 0.86 30.18
C THR A 34 -11.84 1.25 28.93
N ARG A 35 -11.11 0.30 28.32
CA ARG A 35 -10.33 0.55 27.10
C ARG A 35 -11.20 1.07 25.95
N THR A 36 -12.42 0.57 25.79
CA THR A 36 -13.35 1.01 24.73
C THR A 36 -13.65 2.50 24.78
N PHE A 37 -13.72 3.08 25.97
CA PHE A 37 -14.05 4.50 26.17
C PHE A 37 -12.83 5.39 26.42
N THR A 38 -11.66 4.82 26.77
CA THR A 38 -10.43 5.57 27.03
C THR A 38 -9.38 5.44 25.91
N LEU A 39 -9.53 4.48 24.98
CA LEU A 39 -8.62 4.35 23.87
C LEU A 39 -8.73 5.57 22.96
N ASP A 40 -7.78 6.45 23.05
CA ASP A 40 -7.58 7.58 22.15
C ASP A 40 -6.18 7.52 21.57
N VAL A 41 -6.07 6.90 20.40
CA VAL A 41 -4.82 6.77 19.64
C VAL A 41 -4.45 8.08 18.90
N ASN A 42 -5.29 9.12 19.00
CA ASN A 42 -5.06 10.43 18.39
C ASN A 42 -4.80 11.54 19.44
N ALA A 43 -4.81 11.20 20.74
CA ALA A 43 -4.70 12.16 21.84
C ALA A 43 -3.42 13.02 21.79
N GLY A 44 -2.34 12.49 21.19
CA GLY A 44 -1.05 13.19 21.11
C GLY A 44 -0.96 14.25 20.01
N LEU A 45 -1.87 14.28 19.04
CA LEU A 45 -1.77 15.19 17.90
C LEU A 45 -2.46 16.53 18.18
N GLN A 46 -1.74 17.49 18.76
CA GLN A 46 -2.21 18.87 18.84
C GLN A 46 -1.85 19.64 17.57
N LEU A 47 -2.73 19.62 16.58
CA LEU A 47 -2.61 20.42 15.34
C LEU A 47 -2.39 21.92 15.61
N ALA A 48 -2.89 22.43 16.74
CA ALA A 48 -2.74 23.82 17.14
C ALA A 48 -1.32 24.22 17.59
N GLN A 49 -0.46 23.25 17.94
CA GLN A 49 0.91 23.51 18.42
C GLN A 49 1.98 23.42 17.32
N TRP A 50 1.59 23.09 16.10
CA TRP A 50 2.54 23.14 14.98
C TRP A 50 3.01 24.59 14.80
N GLU A 51 4.33 24.78 14.70
CA GLU A 51 4.90 26.09 14.39
C GLU A 51 4.14 26.66 13.19
N LYS A 52 3.67 27.91 13.34
CA LYS A 52 3.09 28.63 12.21
C LYS A 52 4.21 28.90 11.22
N THR A 53 4.50 27.93 10.37
CA THR A 53 5.22 28.23 9.13
C THR A 53 4.42 29.31 8.41
N THR A 54 5.10 30.30 7.86
CA THR A 54 4.48 31.31 7.01
C THR A 54 3.98 30.57 5.77
N TYR A 55 2.77 30.01 5.86
CA TYR A 55 2.18 29.29 4.74
C TYR A 55 1.94 30.27 3.59
N ILE A 56 2.48 29.94 2.43
CA ILE A 56 2.04 30.56 1.20
C ILE A 56 0.60 30.14 0.97
N SER A 57 -0.27 31.10 0.62
CA SER A 57 -1.68 30.80 0.34
C SER A 57 -1.78 29.80 -0.82
N ALA A 58 -2.68 28.83 -0.66
CA ALA A 58 -3.02 27.85 -1.69
C ALA A 58 -4.19 28.31 -2.57
N ASP A 59 -4.57 29.60 -2.52
CA ASP A 59 -5.66 30.13 -3.33
C ASP A 59 -5.33 29.96 -4.82
N ILE A 60 -6.19 29.25 -5.51
CA ILE A 60 -6.11 28.97 -6.94
C ILE A 60 -7.27 29.72 -7.61
N SER A 61 -6.97 30.61 -8.58
CA SER A 61 -8.01 31.28 -9.35
C SER A 61 -8.75 30.30 -10.25
N THR A 62 -9.92 30.72 -10.78
CA THR A 62 -10.68 29.90 -11.72
C THR A 62 -9.86 29.56 -12.95
N GLU A 63 -9.11 30.52 -13.50
CA GLU A 63 -8.25 30.33 -14.66
C GLU A 63 -7.10 29.35 -14.35
N GLN A 64 -6.49 29.47 -13.17
CA GLN A 64 -5.45 28.52 -12.74
C GLN A 64 -5.99 27.10 -12.60
N ARG A 65 -7.24 26.95 -12.13
CA ARG A 65 -7.92 25.66 -12.02
C ARG A 65 -8.15 25.03 -13.38
N GLU A 66 -8.62 25.80 -14.36
CA GLU A 66 -8.83 25.30 -15.74
C GLU A 66 -7.52 24.84 -16.35
N VAL A 67 -6.44 25.62 -16.21
CA VAL A 67 -5.10 25.23 -16.69
C VAL A 67 -4.60 23.96 -16.00
N LEU A 68 -4.76 23.85 -14.69
CA LEU A 68 -4.37 22.68 -13.90
C LEU A 68 -5.07 21.41 -14.39
N LEU A 69 -6.39 21.47 -14.61
CA LEU A 69 -7.17 20.34 -15.10
C LEU A 69 -6.80 19.98 -16.54
N GLU A 70 -6.56 20.97 -17.41
CA GLU A 70 -6.19 20.71 -18.81
C GLU A 70 -4.77 20.10 -18.89
N ASN A 71 -3.80 20.57 -18.13
CA ASN A 71 -2.47 19.98 -18.05
C ASN A 71 -2.55 18.49 -17.64
N PHE A 72 -3.41 18.17 -16.67
CA PHE A 72 -3.62 16.79 -16.26
C PHE A 72 -4.28 15.94 -17.37
N LYS A 73 -5.31 16.48 -18.04
CA LYS A 73 -5.96 15.82 -19.18
C LYS A 73 -4.96 15.55 -20.31
N GLU A 74 -4.06 16.50 -20.59
CA GLU A 74 -3.00 16.28 -21.59
C GLU A 74 -2.06 15.12 -21.18
N ALA A 75 -1.69 15.03 -19.92
CA ALA A 75 -0.89 13.93 -19.42
C ALA A 75 -1.58 12.55 -19.59
N ILE A 76 -2.90 12.50 -19.38
CA ILE A 76 -3.69 11.27 -19.57
C ILE A 76 -3.79 10.88 -21.06
N ARG A 77 -3.84 11.85 -21.97
CA ARG A 77 -3.91 11.59 -23.42
C ARG A 77 -2.65 10.95 -23.98
N ILE A 78 -1.52 10.98 -23.29
CA ILE A 78 -0.26 10.37 -23.72
C ILE A 78 -0.20 8.93 -23.20
N PRO A 79 -0.27 7.89 -24.06
CA PRO A 79 -0.34 6.49 -23.65
C PRO A 79 1.03 5.91 -23.31
N THR A 80 1.59 6.26 -22.16
CA THR A 80 2.88 5.81 -21.66
C THR A 80 2.82 4.36 -21.16
N VAL A 81 2.40 3.43 -22.03
CA VAL A 81 2.11 2.04 -21.67
C VAL A 81 3.39 1.22 -21.52
N SER A 82 3.52 0.52 -20.39
CA SER A 82 4.50 -0.53 -20.16
C SER A 82 3.85 -1.91 -20.37
N PHE A 83 4.34 -2.67 -21.37
CA PHE A 83 3.83 -4.02 -21.68
C PHE A 83 4.65 -5.11 -20.99
N SER A 84 5.94 -4.90 -20.85
CA SER A 84 6.90 -5.78 -20.17
C SER A 84 8.18 -5.00 -19.83
N GLU A 85 9.08 -5.59 -19.04
CA GLU A 85 10.38 -5.00 -18.69
C GLU A 85 11.20 -4.54 -19.91
N SER A 86 11.03 -5.21 -21.05
CA SER A 86 11.74 -4.91 -22.30
C SER A 86 10.90 -4.25 -23.39
N HIS A 87 9.62 -4.02 -23.13
CA HIS A 87 8.69 -3.47 -24.13
C HIS A 87 7.78 -2.40 -23.54
N GLN A 88 8.09 -1.15 -23.84
CA GLN A 88 7.38 0.05 -23.41
C GLN A 88 7.10 0.96 -24.61
N ASN A 89 6.11 1.82 -24.51
CA ASN A 89 5.85 2.86 -25.51
C ASN A 89 6.82 4.04 -25.32
N THR A 90 8.03 3.88 -25.84
CA THR A 90 9.12 4.87 -25.67
C THR A 90 8.80 6.21 -26.34
N SER A 91 8.08 6.22 -27.46
CA SER A 91 7.62 7.46 -28.11
C SER A 91 6.69 8.27 -27.22
N ALA A 92 5.76 7.59 -26.53
CA ALA A 92 4.86 8.25 -25.59
C ALA A 92 5.63 8.74 -24.34
N LEU A 93 6.65 8.03 -23.86
CA LEU A 93 7.52 8.50 -22.78
C LEU A 93 8.26 9.77 -23.16
N GLU A 94 8.77 9.88 -24.41
CA GLU A 94 9.39 11.10 -24.92
C GLU A 94 8.38 12.26 -25.04
N ASP A 95 7.15 11.99 -25.52
CA ASP A 95 6.08 12.98 -25.57
C ASP A 95 5.73 13.50 -24.17
N PHE A 96 5.67 12.60 -23.19
CA PHE A 96 5.42 12.96 -21.80
C PHE A 96 6.54 13.84 -21.24
N ASN A 97 7.80 13.53 -21.53
CA ASN A 97 8.95 14.35 -21.14
C ASN A 97 8.88 15.76 -21.75
N ARG A 98 8.38 15.89 -22.99
CA ARG A 98 8.14 17.19 -23.63
C ARG A 98 6.99 17.95 -22.97
N LEU A 99 5.93 17.23 -22.61
CA LEU A 99 4.81 17.80 -21.86
C LEU A 99 5.28 18.43 -20.56
N LEU A 100 6.01 17.68 -19.70
CA LEU A 100 6.48 18.18 -18.40
C LEU A 100 7.26 19.51 -18.53
N LYS A 101 8.20 19.59 -19.48
CA LYS A 101 8.97 20.82 -19.73
C LYS A 101 8.11 21.99 -20.16
N ARG A 102 7.04 21.75 -20.91
CA ARG A 102 6.15 22.78 -21.40
C ARG A 102 5.21 23.31 -20.32
N VAL A 103 4.68 22.42 -19.46
CA VAL A 103 3.65 22.81 -18.49
C VAL A 103 4.22 23.25 -17.14
N PHE A 104 5.49 22.96 -16.84
CA PHE A 104 6.17 23.34 -15.60
C PHE A 104 7.44 24.17 -15.84
N PRO A 105 7.37 25.30 -16.57
CA PRO A 105 8.56 26.06 -16.99
C PRO A 105 9.38 26.61 -15.81
N THR A 106 8.74 26.96 -14.68
CA THR A 106 9.44 27.49 -13.52
C THR A 106 10.31 26.43 -12.85
N ILE A 107 9.82 25.19 -12.75
CA ILE A 107 10.62 24.06 -12.22
C ILE A 107 11.90 23.89 -13.04
N PHE A 108 11.80 23.89 -14.38
CA PHE A 108 12.94 23.64 -15.26
C PHE A 108 13.89 24.85 -15.41
N SER A 109 13.48 26.05 -15.02
CA SER A 109 14.31 27.28 -15.07
C SER A 109 14.81 27.74 -13.70
N SER A 110 14.29 27.20 -12.60
CA SER A 110 14.65 27.61 -11.25
C SER A 110 16.06 27.15 -10.87
N SER A 111 16.85 28.07 -10.30
CA SER A 111 18.16 27.76 -9.72
C SER A 111 18.10 26.88 -8.46
N LEU A 112 16.91 26.75 -7.84
CA LEU A 112 16.67 25.90 -6.68
C LEU A 112 16.49 24.42 -7.08
N VAL A 113 16.20 24.14 -8.35
CA VAL A 113 15.84 22.82 -8.83
C VAL A 113 16.87 22.30 -9.82
N LYS A 114 17.51 21.19 -9.51
CA LYS A 114 18.32 20.44 -10.46
C LYS A 114 17.48 19.29 -11.01
N HIS A 115 17.29 19.24 -12.32
CA HIS A 115 16.62 18.16 -13.02
C HIS A 115 17.63 17.28 -13.73
N GLU A 116 17.47 15.96 -13.60
CA GLU A 116 18.28 14.93 -14.25
C GLU A 116 17.37 13.86 -14.84
N VAL A 117 17.72 13.39 -16.04
CA VAL A 117 17.05 12.26 -16.67
C VAL A 117 17.86 11.00 -16.37
N VAL A 118 17.20 9.96 -15.87
CA VAL A 118 17.81 8.67 -15.52
C VAL A 118 17.27 7.61 -16.48
N GLU A 119 18.17 6.84 -17.10
CA GLU A 119 17.85 5.79 -18.09
C GLU A 119 16.85 6.26 -19.17
N ASN A 120 17.14 7.43 -19.74
CA ASN A 120 16.42 8.09 -20.83
C ASN A 120 15.02 8.64 -20.51
N TYR A 121 14.26 8.06 -19.58
CA TYR A 121 12.84 8.40 -19.40
C TYR A 121 12.43 8.73 -17.98
N SER A 122 13.12 8.24 -16.96
CA SER A 122 12.84 8.58 -15.56
C SER A 122 13.41 9.95 -15.21
N HIS A 123 12.79 10.63 -14.25
CA HIS A 123 13.21 11.95 -13.82
C HIS A 123 13.59 11.97 -12.35
N LEU A 124 14.68 12.65 -12.05
CA LEU A 124 15.10 13.00 -10.69
C LEU A 124 15.19 14.51 -10.58
N PHE A 125 14.34 15.09 -9.75
CA PHE A 125 14.45 16.49 -9.37
C PHE A 125 15.04 16.59 -7.96
N THR A 126 16.08 17.41 -7.82
CA THR A 126 16.69 17.75 -6.54
C THR A 126 16.32 19.19 -6.22
N VAL A 127 15.52 19.42 -5.19
CA VAL A 127 15.13 20.73 -4.73
C VAL A 127 16.01 21.11 -3.53
N SER A 128 16.80 22.17 -3.70
CA SER A 128 17.77 22.61 -2.69
C SER A 128 17.08 23.28 -1.52
N GLY A 129 17.44 22.89 -0.29
CA GLY A 129 17.02 23.59 0.94
C GLY A 129 18.06 24.62 1.38
N THR A 130 17.64 25.59 2.20
CA THR A 130 18.53 26.61 2.77
C THR A 130 19.27 26.14 4.01
N ASP A 131 18.81 25.08 4.68
CA ASP A 131 19.43 24.49 5.86
C ASP A 131 19.99 23.09 5.51
N PRO A 132 21.31 22.97 5.27
CA PRO A 132 21.93 21.70 4.89
C PRO A 132 21.96 20.65 6.02
N GLU A 133 21.69 21.05 7.27
CA GLU A 133 21.63 20.13 8.42
C GLU A 133 20.31 19.33 8.44
N LEU A 134 19.29 19.78 7.72
CA LEU A 134 18.01 19.08 7.63
C LEU A 134 18.08 17.93 6.62
N VAL A 135 17.96 16.71 7.14
CA VAL A 135 17.92 15.52 6.28
C VAL A 135 16.76 15.62 5.28
N PRO A 136 17.03 15.50 3.97
CA PRO A 136 16.00 15.64 2.94
C PRO A 136 14.99 14.50 2.95
N TYR A 137 13.82 14.72 2.37
CA TYR A 137 12.80 13.70 2.11
C TYR A 137 12.64 13.47 0.61
N MET A 138 11.78 12.51 0.23
CA MET A 138 11.53 12.20 -1.18
C MET A 138 10.04 11.96 -1.45
N LEU A 139 9.57 12.46 -2.59
CA LEU A 139 8.27 12.18 -3.16
C LEU A 139 8.46 11.31 -4.39
N LEU A 140 7.73 10.21 -4.49
CA LEU A 140 7.76 9.29 -5.62
C LEU A 140 6.43 9.30 -6.36
N ALA A 141 6.50 9.02 -7.64
CA ALA A 141 5.39 8.65 -8.50
C ALA A 141 5.95 7.96 -9.76
N HIS A 142 5.10 7.38 -10.60
CA HIS A 142 5.53 6.81 -11.87
C HIS A 142 4.72 7.37 -13.05
N ILE A 143 5.35 7.38 -14.23
CA ILE A 143 4.79 7.98 -15.43
C ILE A 143 4.19 6.96 -16.39
N ASP A 144 4.55 5.69 -16.24
CA ASP A 144 3.99 4.61 -17.04
C ASP A 144 2.62 4.16 -16.53
N VAL A 145 1.95 3.37 -17.32
CA VAL A 145 0.62 2.82 -17.03
C VAL A 145 0.47 1.42 -17.62
N VAL A 146 -0.39 0.58 -17.03
CA VAL A 146 -0.75 -0.72 -17.60
C VAL A 146 -1.52 -0.57 -18.92
N PRO A 147 -1.49 -1.57 -19.83
CA PRO A 147 -2.26 -1.58 -21.07
C PRO A 147 -3.76 -1.36 -20.84
N ALA A 148 -4.40 -0.68 -21.77
CA ALA A 148 -5.85 -0.52 -21.85
C ALA A 148 -6.30 -0.45 -23.31
N ASN A 149 -7.36 -1.19 -23.66
CA ASN A 149 -7.92 -1.20 -25.00
C ASN A 149 -9.35 -0.66 -25.01
N GLU A 150 -9.71 0.05 -26.06
CA GLU A 150 -11.08 0.57 -26.24
C GLU A 150 -12.13 -0.56 -26.26
N THR A 151 -11.73 -1.74 -26.75
CA THR A 151 -12.59 -2.93 -26.83
C THR A 151 -12.89 -3.60 -25.49
N ASP A 152 -12.24 -3.18 -24.40
CA ASP A 152 -12.42 -3.78 -23.06
C ASP A 152 -13.72 -3.34 -22.37
N GLY A 153 -14.54 -2.49 -23.04
CA GLY A 153 -15.82 -2.03 -22.51
C GLY A 153 -15.76 -0.72 -21.73
N TRP A 154 -14.80 0.15 -22.04
CA TRP A 154 -14.72 1.50 -21.48
C TRP A 154 -15.91 2.36 -21.92
N GLU A 155 -16.45 3.19 -21.00
CA GLU A 155 -17.48 4.19 -21.30
C GLU A 155 -16.98 5.29 -22.26
N VAL A 156 -15.69 5.56 -22.22
CA VAL A 156 -14.97 6.49 -23.12
C VAL A 156 -13.60 5.90 -23.44
N PRO A 157 -12.96 6.25 -24.57
CA PRO A 157 -11.61 5.73 -24.89
C PRO A 157 -10.61 5.99 -23.74
N PRO A 158 -9.79 4.98 -23.35
CA PRO A 158 -8.96 5.01 -22.14
C PRO A 158 -7.91 6.14 -22.10
N PHE A 159 -7.56 6.72 -23.25
CA PHE A 159 -6.63 7.84 -23.35
C PHE A 159 -7.29 9.12 -23.89
N SER A 160 -8.62 9.24 -23.80
CA SER A 160 -9.33 10.44 -24.24
C SER A 160 -9.29 11.58 -23.22
N ALA A 161 -9.07 11.27 -21.94
CA ALA A 161 -9.17 12.21 -20.81
C ALA A 161 -10.51 12.95 -20.79
N LYS A 162 -11.60 12.27 -21.21
CA LYS A 162 -12.91 12.89 -21.31
C LYS A 162 -13.48 13.17 -19.93
N GLU A 163 -13.98 14.40 -19.76
CA GLU A 163 -14.70 14.78 -18.56
C GLU A 163 -16.18 14.44 -18.68
N LEU A 164 -16.70 13.66 -17.73
CA LEU A 164 -18.11 13.31 -17.62
C LEU A 164 -18.56 13.43 -16.18
N ASN A 165 -19.64 14.17 -15.92
CA ASN A 165 -20.24 14.30 -14.58
C ASN A 165 -19.24 14.73 -13.50
N GLY A 166 -18.27 15.59 -13.84
CA GLY A 166 -17.24 16.09 -12.92
C GLY A 166 -16.10 15.10 -12.66
N PHE A 167 -15.99 14.02 -13.45
CA PHE A 167 -14.88 13.07 -13.41
C PHE A 167 -14.09 13.11 -14.72
N ILE A 168 -12.78 13.06 -14.62
CA ILE A 168 -11.86 12.84 -15.73
C ILE A 168 -11.62 11.33 -15.84
N TYR A 169 -12.02 10.74 -16.96
CA TYR A 169 -11.84 9.32 -17.26
C TYR A 169 -10.56 9.10 -18.05
N GLY A 170 -9.81 8.09 -17.67
CA GLY A 170 -8.65 7.65 -18.43
C GLY A 170 -7.69 6.79 -17.62
N ARG A 171 -6.95 5.92 -18.32
CA ARG A 171 -5.87 5.12 -17.74
C ARG A 171 -4.76 6.04 -17.24
N GLY A 172 -4.35 5.87 -15.96
CA GLY A 172 -3.39 6.73 -15.27
C GLY A 172 -4.04 7.85 -14.44
N THR A 173 -5.38 7.94 -14.39
CA THR A 173 -6.06 8.96 -13.58
C THR A 173 -6.01 8.68 -12.08
N ILE A 174 -5.81 7.43 -11.67
CA ILE A 174 -5.58 7.03 -10.28
C ILE A 174 -4.27 6.26 -10.09
N ASP A 175 -3.62 5.82 -11.20
CA ASP A 175 -2.40 5.02 -11.18
C ASP A 175 -1.49 5.35 -12.36
N ASN A 176 -0.53 6.26 -12.22
CA ASN A 176 -0.22 7.16 -11.10
C ASN A 176 0.08 8.59 -11.60
N LYS A 177 -0.37 8.95 -12.82
CA LYS A 177 -0.13 10.27 -13.42
C LYS A 177 -0.73 11.42 -12.62
N GLN A 178 -1.80 11.17 -11.84
CA GLN A 178 -2.35 12.20 -10.95
C GLN A 178 -1.32 12.62 -9.90
N SER A 179 -0.53 11.69 -9.34
CA SER A 179 0.53 12.03 -8.38
C SER A 179 1.70 12.72 -9.07
N VAL A 180 2.11 12.26 -10.26
CA VAL A 180 3.16 12.93 -11.08
C VAL A 180 2.81 14.39 -11.30
N MET A 181 1.63 14.63 -11.88
CA MET A 181 1.19 15.99 -12.22
C MET A 181 0.88 16.80 -10.97
N GLY A 182 0.33 16.18 -9.92
CA GLY A 182 0.02 16.84 -8.66
C GLY A 182 1.24 17.32 -7.90
N ILE A 183 2.29 16.51 -7.79
CA ILE A 183 3.56 16.88 -7.14
C ILE A 183 4.23 18.03 -7.90
N LEU A 184 4.33 17.91 -9.22
CA LEU A 184 4.99 18.94 -10.04
C LEU A 184 4.17 20.23 -10.08
N GLN A 185 2.84 20.16 -10.16
CA GLN A 185 1.96 21.35 -10.13
C GLN A 185 2.07 22.08 -8.79
N ALA A 186 2.13 21.33 -7.67
CA ALA A 186 2.33 21.91 -6.36
C ALA A 186 3.68 22.63 -6.25
N LEU A 187 4.76 22.02 -6.74
CA LEU A 187 6.08 22.64 -6.75
C LEU A 187 6.12 23.89 -7.67
N GLU A 188 5.54 23.81 -8.87
CA GLU A 188 5.44 24.95 -9.80
C GLU A 188 4.76 26.14 -9.12
N TYR A 189 3.61 25.92 -8.46
CA TYR A 189 2.88 26.97 -7.74
C TYR A 189 3.68 27.56 -6.58
N LEU A 190 4.42 26.73 -5.83
CA LEU A 190 5.28 27.20 -4.75
C LEU A 190 6.41 28.08 -5.29
N LEU A 191 7.10 27.65 -6.34
CA LEU A 191 8.21 28.39 -6.93
C LEU A 191 7.76 29.72 -7.55
N VAL A 192 6.63 29.74 -8.27
CA VAL A 192 6.03 30.97 -8.83
C VAL A 192 5.71 31.98 -7.72
N ARG A 193 5.36 31.52 -6.53
CA ARG A 193 5.08 32.35 -5.36
C ARG A 193 6.32 32.71 -4.52
N GLY A 194 7.52 32.35 -5.01
CA GLY A 194 8.80 32.66 -4.35
C GLY A 194 9.12 31.80 -3.13
N TYR A 195 8.52 30.61 -3.04
CA TYR A 195 8.84 29.66 -1.96
C TYR A 195 10.27 29.16 -2.08
N VAL A 196 10.98 29.20 -0.97
CA VAL A 196 12.33 28.65 -0.80
C VAL A 196 12.30 27.73 0.40
N PRO A 197 12.45 26.41 0.22
CA PRO A 197 12.39 25.46 1.33
C PRO A 197 13.60 25.57 2.25
N GLN A 198 13.40 25.34 3.54
CA GLN A 198 14.52 25.15 4.49
C GLN A 198 15.10 23.74 4.32
N ARG A 199 14.22 22.72 4.26
CA ARG A 199 14.59 21.31 4.05
C ARG A 199 14.61 20.99 2.56
N GLY A 200 15.75 20.56 2.04
CA GLY A 200 15.83 20.03 0.68
C GLY A 200 14.99 18.77 0.50
N PHE A 201 14.60 18.47 -0.73
CA PHE A 201 13.89 17.22 -1.04
C PHE A 201 14.14 16.76 -2.48
N TYR A 202 13.76 15.52 -2.73
CA TYR A 202 13.85 14.89 -4.04
C TYR A 202 12.46 14.56 -4.56
N ILE A 203 12.29 14.59 -5.89
CA ILE A 203 11.14 14.01 -6.58
C ILE A 203 11.68 12.99 -7.56
N GLY A 204 11.24 11.74 -7.44
CA GLY A 204 11.58 10.64 -8.34
C GLY A 204 10.36 10.22 -9.13
N LEU A 205 10.49 10.21 -10.47
CA LEU A 205 9.44 9.76 -11.37
C LEU A 205 9.96 8.58 -12.17
N GLY A 206 9.51 7.37 -11.82
CA GLY A 206 9.83 6.13 -12.52
C GLY A 206 9.10 6.02 -13.85
N HIS A 207 9.67 5.29 -14.84
CA HIS A 207 9.03 5.07 -16.13
C HIS A 207 8.64 3.62 -16.38
N ASP A 208 8.83 2.72 -15.41
CA ASP A 208 8.67 1.27 -15.55
C ASP A 208 8.16 0.60 -14.26
N GLU A 209 7.42 1.33 -13.41
CA GLU A 209 6.87 0.81 -12.15
C GLU A 209 6.00 -0.42 -12.42
N GLU A 210 5.10 -0.33 -13.39
CA GLU A 210 4.12 -1.35 -13.80
C GLU A 210 4.77 -2.66 -14.28
N VAL A 211 6.07 -2.61 -14.52
CA VAL A 211 6.90 -3.76 -14.91
C VAL A 211 8.13 -3.93 -14.02
N ASN A 212 8.03 -3.53 -12.76
CA ASN A 212 8.94 -3.75 -11.63
C ASN A 212 9.98 -2.67 -11.31
N GLY A 213 10.08 -1.55 -12.02
CA GLY A 213 10.94 -0.40 -11.71
C GLY A 213 12.44 -0.63 -11.86
N TYR A 214 12.87 -1.65 -12.60
CA TYR A 214 14.29 -2.01 -12.67
C TYR A 214 15.12 -1.01 -13.48
N ALA A 215 14.55 -0.41 -14.52
CA ALA A 215 15.22 0.62 -15.31
C ALA A 215 15.06 2.01 -14.67
N GLY A 216 13.93 2.32 -14.08
CA GLY A 216 13.63 3.62 -13.46
C GLY A 216 14.06 3.71 -12.01
N ALA A 217 13.21 3.26 -11.10
CA ALA A 217 13.39 3.41 -9.65
C ALA A 217 14.71 2.85 -9.14
N VAL A 218 15.10 1.65 -9.58
CA VAL A 218 16.37 1.03 -9.17
C VAL A 218 17.58 1.90 -9.56
N ASN A 219 17.59 2.51 -10.74
CA ASN A 219 18.70 3.35 -11.17
C ASN A 219 18.69 4.73 -10.49
N ILE A 220 17.52 5.29 -10.17
CA ILE A 220 17.42 6.47 -9.29
C ILE A 220 18.03 6.15 -7.91
N VAL A 221 17.69 5.01 -7.32
CA VAL A 221 18.25 4.58 -6.02
C VAL A 221 19.78 4.42 -6.10
N LYS A 222 20.31 3.76 -7.15
CA LYS A 222 21.75 3.63 -7.35
C LYS A 222 22.44 4.99 -7.42
N LEU A 223 21.85 5.93 -8.16
CA LEU A 223 22.38 7.28 -8.32
C LEU A 223 22.43 8.02 -6.97
N LEU A 224 21.34 8.01 -6.21
CA LEU A 224 21.25 8.64 -4.88
C LEU A 224 22.19 7.96 -3.87
N LYS A 225 22.27 6.63 -3.88
CA LYS A 225 23.19 5.88 -3.01
C LYS A 225 24.64 6.21 -3.31
N ASN A 226 25.04 6.31 -4.58
CA ASN A 226 26.40 6.68 -4.99
C ASN A 226 26.77 8.10 -4.57
N ARG A 227 25.78 8.98 -4.38
CA ARG A 227 25.95 10.34 -3.83
C ARG A 227 25.94 10.38 -2.31
N GLY A 228 25.79 9.24 -1.63
CA GLY A 228 25.71 9.17 -0.17
C GLY A 228 24.41 9.73 0.43
N VAL A 229 23.36 9.88 -0.38
CA VAL A 229 22.08 10.44 0.08
C VAL A 229 21.44 9.51 1.10
N LYS A 230 20.97 10.11 2.20
CA LYS A 230 20.05 9.50 3.16
C LYS A 230 18.78 10.33 3.19
N LEU A 231 17.65 9.67 3.32
CA LEU A 231 16.35 10.34 3.37
C LEU A 231 15.75 10.25 4.76
N HIS A 232 15.14 11.33 5.22
CA HIS A 232 14.41 11.35 6.48
C HIS A 232 13.17 10.47 6.38
N PHE A 233 12.39 10.64 5.30
CA PHE A 233 11.27 9.79 4.95
C PHE A 233 11.04 9.84 3.42
N LEU A 234 10.17 8.95 2.95
CA LEU A 234 9.75 8.86 1.56
C LEU A 234 8.24 8.69 1.50
N VAL A 235 7.59 9.36 0.56
CA VAL A 235 6.16 9.20 0.24
C VAL A 235 6.01 8.70 -1.18
N ASP A 236 5.28 7.61 -1.34
CA ASP A 236 4.92 6.99 -2.61
C ASP A 236 3.40 6.80 -2.68
N GLU A 237 2.89 6.31 -3.78
CA GLU A 237 1.52 5.85 -3.94
C GLU A 237 1.18 4.65 -3.04
N GLY A 238 -0.07 4.21 -3.09
CA GLY A 238 -0.52 2.94 -2.50
C GLY A 238 -1.88 3.01 -1.82
N LEU A 239 -1.98 3.48 -0.57
CA LEU A 239 -3.26 3.62 0.11
C LEU A 239 -3.87 5.01 -0.10
N ALA A 240 -5.14 5.17 0.27
CA ALA A 240 -5.99 6.27 -0.17
C ALA A 240 -7.00 6.69 0.92
N VAL A 241 -7.93 7.56 0.56
CA VAL A 241 -9.09 7.92 1.38
C VAL A 241 -10.26 7.01 1.01
N LEU A 242 -10.72 6.21 1.97
CA LEU A 242 -11.79 5.23 1.81
C LEU A 242 -13.09 5.79 2.41
N ASP A 243 -14.13 5.95 1.58
CA ASP A 243 -15.44 6.44 1.98
C ASP A 243 -16.51 5.37 1.73
N GLY A 244 -17.13 4.87 2.80
CA GLY A 244 -18.16 3.83 2.72
C GLY A 244 -17.67 2.41 2.36
N ILE A 245 -16.35 2.19 2.28
CA ILE A 245 -15.74 0.88 1.95
C ILE A 245 -15.60 0.02 3.20
N ILE A 246 -15.18 0.61 4.33
CA ILE A 246 -15.01 -0.13 5.59
C ILE A 246 -16.36 -0.28 6.26
N SER A 247 -16.91 -1.49 6.24
CA SER A 247 -18.25 -1.78 6.78
C SER A 247 -18.37 -1.42 8.26
N GLY A 248 -19.37 -0.60 8.60
CA GLY A 248 -19.69 -0.20 9.98
C GLY A 248 -18.86 0.98 10.51
N LEU A 249 -17.95 1.53 9.69
CA LEU A 249 -17.22 2.75 10.02
C LEU A 249 -18.09 3.98 9.75
N ASP A 250 -18.13 4.92 10.68
CA ASP A 250 -18.80 6.22 10.53
C ASP A 250 -17.84 7.24 9.95
N GLY A 251 -18.11 7.65 8.70
CA GLY A 251 -17.31 8.60 7.94
C GLY A 251 -16.09 7.98 7.24
N PRO A 252 -15.35 8.80 6.48
CA PRO A 252 -14.22 8.35 5.69
C PRO A 252 -12.95 8.13 6.53
N ALA A 253 -12.08 7.23 6.05
CA ALA A 253 -10.78 6.95 6.62
C ALA A 253 -9.67 7.18 5.59
N ALA A 254 -8.62 7.93 5.96
CA ALA A 254 -7.38 8.01 5.21
C ALA A 254 -6.39 6.98 5.78
N LEU A 255 -6.01 6.01 4.98
CA LEU A 255 -5.06 4.99 5.37
C LEU A 255 -3.68 5.32 4.83
N ILE A 256 -2.69 5.50 5.71
CA ILE A 256 -1.29 5.73 5.33
C ILE A 256 -0.56 4.40 5.40
N GLY A 257 -0.12 3.87 4.27
CA GLY A 257 0.61 2.60 4.20
C GLY A 257 1.97 2.70 4.88
N VAL A 258 2.17 1.93 5.95
CA VAL A 258 3.43 1.87 6.72
C VAL A 258 4.23 0.60 6.42
N SER A 259 3.66 -0.32 5.65
CA SER A 259 4.31 -1.55 5.20
C SER A 259 3.72 -2.02 3.89
N GLU A 260 4.46 -2.84 3.16
CA GLU A 260 3.99 -3.63 2.01
C GLU A 260 4.16 -5.11 2.27
N LYS A 261 3.26 -5.90 1.71
CA LYS A 261 3.39 -7.36 1.70
C LYS A 261 4.58 -7.77 0.85
N GLY A 262 5.25 -8.85 1.27
CA GLY A 262 6.25 -9.51 0.44
C GLY A 262 5.59 -10.23 -0.75
N HIS A 263 6.43 -10.77 -1.60
CA HIS A 263 6.00 -11.44 -2.83
C HIS A 263 6.79 -12.73 -3.04
N ALA A 264 6.13 -13.76 -3.57
CA ALA A 264 6.79 -14.91 -4.16
C ALA A 264 6.03 -15.42 -5.38
N THR A 265 6.74 -15.69 -6.46
CA THR A 265 6.26 -16.48 -7.60
C THR A 265 7.00 -17.80 -7.60
N VAL A 266 6.29 -18.87 -7.40
CA VAL A 266 6.83 -20.21 -7.28
C VAL A 266 6.33 -21.06 -8.43
N LYS A 267 7.26 -21.78 -9.08
CA LYS A 267 6.93 -22.81 -10.05
C LYS A 267 6.94 -24.17 -9.35
N LEU A 268 5.85 -24.90 -9.46
CA LEU A 268 5.72 -26.29 -9.06
C LEU A 268 5.77 -27.16 -10.30
N SER A 269 6.59 -28.20 -10.31
CA SER A 269 6.72 -29.07 -11.48
C SER A 269 6.85 -30.55 -11.11
N VAL A 270 6.34 -31.40 -11.99
CA VAL A 270 6.42 -32.86 -11.89
C VAL A 270 6.91 -33.40 -13.22
N SER A 271 7.96 -34.25 -13.19
CA SER A 271 8.48 -34.93 -14.37
C SER A 271 8.33 -36.42 -14.20
N MET A 272 7.87 -37.12 -15.24
CA MET A 272 7.66 -38.56 -15.27
C MET A 272 7.98 -39.12 -16.67
N GLU A 273 8.17 -40.42 -16.78
CA GLU A 273 8.28 -41.08 -18.09
C GLU A 273 6.97 -40.95 -18.87
N PRO A 274 6.99 -40.49 -20.11
CA PRO A 274 5.81 -40.44 -20.96
C PRO A 274 5.37 -41.87 -21.35
N GLY A 275 4.09 -42.00 -21.71
CA GLY A 275 3.56 -43.30 -22.08
C GLY A 275 2.23 -43.23 -22.82
N HIS A 276 1.73 -44.40 -23.19
CA HIS A 276 0.43 -44.54 -23.83
C HIS A 276 -0.69 -44.53 -22.77
N SER A 277 -1.74 -43.75 -23.03
CA SER A 277 -2.85 -43.56 -22.07
C SER A 277 -3.62 -44.83 -21.70
N SER A 278 -3.49 -45.92 -22.48
CA SER A 278 -4.13 -47.22 -22.17
C SER A 278 -3.40 -48.02 -21.09
N MET A 279 -2.18 -47.64 -20.70
CA MET A 279 -1.37 -48.32 -19.67
C MET A 279 -0.88 -47.24 -18.66
N PRO A 280 -1.80 -46.57 -17.94
CA PRO A 280 -1.42 -45.49 -17.05
C PRO A 280 -0.74 -46.01 -15.78
N PRO A 281 0.23 -45.26 -15.22
CA PRO A 281 0.70 -45.50 -13.84
C PRO A 281 -0.44 -45.15 -12.86
N LYS A 282 -0.26 -45.50 -11.59
CA LYS A 282 -1.24 -45.19 -10.54
C LYS A 282 -1.58 -43.68 -10.47
N GLN A 283 -0.61 -42.83 -10.72
CA GLN A 283 -0.75 -41.39 -10.79
C GLN A 283 0.07 -40.86 -11.97
N THR A 284 -0.47 -39.95 -12.74
CA THR A 284 0.21 -39.23 -13.83
C THR A 284 0.88 -37.95 -13.29
N SER A 285 1.77 -37.33 -14.05
CA SER A 285 2.35 -36.04 -13.70
C SER A 285 1.27 -35.00 -13.43
N ILE A 286 0.19 -34.99 -14.21
CA ILE A 286 -0.99 -34.11 -14.01
C ILE A 286 -1.65 -34.42 -12.66
N GLY A 287 -1.92 -35.68 -12.36
CA GLY A 287 -2.61 -36.07 -11.13
C GLY A 287 -1.81 -35.77 -9.86
N ILE A 288 -0.47 -35.92 -9.90
CA ILE A 288 0.41 -35.57 -8.79
C ILE A 288 0.40 -34.05 -8.57
N LEU A 289 0.58 -33.26 -9.64
CA LEU A 289 0.60 -31.80 -9.54
C LEU A 289 -0.76 -31.24 -9.11
N ALA A 290 -1.87 -31.76 -9.66
CA ALA A 290 -3.22 -31.36 -9.28
C ALA A 290 -3.48 -31.60 -7.77
N ALA A 291 -3.02 -32.77 -7.23
CA ALA A 291 -3.13 -33.03 -5.81
C ALA A 291 -2.31 -32.06 -4.94
N ALA A 292 -1.13 -31.66 -5.40
CA ALA A 292 -0.32 -30.63 -4.72
C ALA A 292 -1.02 -29.26 -4.68
N ILE A 293 -1.58 -28.84 -5.82
CA ILE A 293 -2.35 -27.59 -5.92
C ILE A 293 -3.59 -27.63 -5.03
N THR A 294 -4.35 -28.73 -5.06
CA THR A 294 -5.53 -28.90 -4.19
C THR A 294 -5.15 -28.73 -2.72
N ARG A 295 -4.02 -29.31 -2.26
CA ARG A 295 -3.58 -29.14 -0.87
C ARG A 295 -3.26 -27.69 -0.54
N LEU A 296 -2.60 -26.94 -1.43
CA LEU A 296 -2.30 -25.52 -1.20
C LEU A 296 -3.55 -24.65 -1.10
N GLU A 297 -4.63 -24.99 -1.81
CA GLU A 297 -5.90 -24.26 -1.75
C GLU A 297 -6.76 -24.69 -0.54
N GLU A 298 -6.79 -25.99 -0.20
CA GLU A 298 -7.55 -26.51 0.94
C GLU A 298 -6.90 -26.21 2.30
N TYR A 299 -5.56 -26.09 2.34
CA TYR A 299 -4.80 -25.76 3.56
C TYR A 299 -4.15 -24.38 3.41
N PRO A 300 -4.93 -23.30 3.55
CA PRO A 300 -4.41 -21.95 3.38
C PRO A 300 -3.37 -21.60 4.45
N MET A 301 -2.48 -20.67 4.15
CA MET A 301 -1.45 -20.15 5.05
C MET A 301 -2.02 -19.75 6.42
N PRO A 302 -1.22 -19.79 7.50
CA PRO A 302 -1.67 -19.47 8.86
C PRO A 302 -2.32 -18.08 8.97
N ARG A 303 -3.27 -17.95 9.93
CA ARG A 303 -3.84 -16.64 10.29
C ARG A 303 -2.84 -15.87 11.12
N LEU A 304 -2.52 -14.66 10.68
CA LEU A 304 -1.53 -13.77 11.31
C LEU A 304 -2.12 -12.41 11.70
N PHE A 305 -3.44 -12.24 11.56
CA PHE A 305 -4.12 -11.00 11.93
C PHE A 305 -3.79 -10.61 13.37
N GLY A 306 -3.29 -9.39 13.54
CA GLY A 306 -2.86 -8.86 14.84
C GLY A 306 -1.36 -8.97 15.09
N SER A 307 -0.61 -9.62 14.19
CA SER A 307 0.85 -9.74 14.25
C SER A 307 1.59 -8.66 13.44
N GLY A 308 0.85 -7.87 12.66
CA GLY A 308 1.36 -6.76 11.84
C GLY A 308 0.63 -5.44 12.13
N PRO A 309 0.83 -4.40 11.29
CA PRO A 309 0.22 -3.08 11.47
C PRO A 309 -1.31 -3.07 11.33
N GLU A 310 -1.93 -4.10 10.76
CA GLU A 310 -3.38 -4.21 10.55
C GLU A 310 -4.19 -4.07 11.84
N ARG A 311 -3.63 -4.55 12.96
CA ARG A 311 -4.24 -4.35 14.27
C ARG A 311 -4.34 -2.87 14.62
N SER A 312 -3.25 -2.12 14.43
CA SER A 312 -3.22 -0.69 14.68
C SER A 312 -4.17 0.08 13.76
N THR A 313 -4.35 -0.37 12.51
CA THR A 313 -5.35 0.20 11.60
C THR A 313 -6.72 0.24 12.26
N PHE A 314 -7.19 -0.91 12.73
CA PHE A 314 -8.52 -1.00 13.33
C PHE A 314 -8.61 -0.34 14.72
N GLU A 315 -7.55 -0.36 15.52
CA GLU A 315 -7.51 0.34 16.81
C GLU A 315 -7.59 1.87 16.61
N HIS A 316 -6.93 2.43 15.57
CA HIS A 316 -7.05 3.87 15.24
C HIS A 316 -8.46 4.25 14.77
N LEU A 317 -9.13 3.35 14.05
CA LEU A 317 -10.50 3.56 13.57
C LEU A 317 -11.56 3.20 14.61
N ALA A 318 -11.19 2.59 15.75
CA ALA A 318 -12.14 1.99 16.69
C ALA A 318 -13.22 2.95 17.18
N HIS A 319 -12.86 4.22 17.44
CA HIS A 319 -13.79 5.24 17.95
C HIS A 319 -14.87 5.65 16.93
N LYS A 320 -14.67 5.33 15.65
CA LYS A 320 -15.63 5.60 14.56
C LYS A 320 -16.60 4.45 14.30
N PHE A 321 -16.41 3.31 14.93
CA PHE A 321 -17.41 2.23 14.85
C PHE A 321 -18.52 2.43 15.88
N GLY A 322 -19.76 2.10 15.50
CA GLY A 322 -20.86 1.96 16.44
C GLY A 322 -20.70 0.72 17.34
N LEU A 323 -21.35 0.71 18.51
CA LEU A 323 -21.44 -0.50 19.34
C LEU A 323 -22.29 -1.57 18.61
N PRO A 324 -21.92 -2.89 18.67
CA PRO A 324 -20.83 -3.46 19.50
C PRO A 324 -19.45 -3.48 18.82
N LEU A 325 -19.32 -3.08 17.55
CA LEU A 325 -18.05 -3.14 16.82
C LEU A 325 -16.94 -2.31 17.48
N ARG A 326 -17.28 -1.14 18.02
CA ARG A 326 -16.33 -0.31 18.76
C ARG A 326 -15.68 -1.09 19.91
N PHE A 327 -16.49 -1.84 20.69
CA PHE A 327 -15.99 -2.66 21.79
C PHE A 327 -15.00 -3.72 21.29
N ILE A 328 -15.29 -4.37 20.19
CA ILE A 328 -14.43 -5.39 19.58
C ILE A 328 -13.15 -4.78 19.04
N MET A 329 -13.26 -3.71 18.24
CA MET A 329 -12.10 -3.08 17.56
C MET A 329 -11.15 -2.38 18.56
N SER A 330 -11.67 -1.85 19.67
CA SER A 330 -10.85 -1.32 20.76
C SER A 330 -10.11 -2.42 21.55
N ASN A 331 -10.52 -3.67 21.43
CA ASN A 331 -10.00 -4.79 22.21
C ASN A 331 -9.50 -5.96 21.35
N LEU A 332 -8.80 -5.65 20.26
CA LEU A 332 -8.27 -6.66 19.35
C LEU A 332 -7.24 -7.59 20.03
N TRP A 333 -6.61 -7.16 21.12
CA TRP A 333 -5.77 -8.03 21.95
C TRP A 333 -6.52 -9.27 22.46
N LEU A 334 -7.86 -9.17 22.61
CA LEU A 334 -8.74 -10.25 23.03
C LEU A 334 -9.47 -10.89 21.84
N PHE A 335 -9.91 -10.07 20.85
CA PHE A 335 -10.83 -10.49 19.81
C PHE A 335 -10.17 -10.83 18.47
N SER A 336 -8.85 -10.62 18.28
CA SER A 336 -8.16 -10.94 17.01
C SER A 336 -8.42 -12.36 16.50
N PRO A 337 -8.45 -13.43 17.32
CA PRO A 337 -8.73 -14.78 16.82
C PRO A 337 -10.15 -14.95 16.27
N LEU A 338 -11.12 -14.21 16.82
CA LEU A 338 -12.52 -14.21 16.35
C LEU A 338 -12.66 -13.40 15.07
N ILE A 339 -12.09 -12.19 15.06
CA ILE A 339 -12.17 -11.27 13.92
C ILE A 339 -11.48 -11.85 12.70
N SER A 340 -10.31 -12.47 12.85
CA SER A 340 -9.62 -13.12 11.73
C SER A 340 -10.47 -14.21 11.05
N ARG A 341 -11.28 -14.98 11.82
CA ARG A 341 -12.21 -15.98 11.27
C ARG A 341 -13.39 -15.37 10.51
N VAL A 342 -13.77 -14.15 10.85
CA VAL A 342 -14.84 -13.42 10.14
C VAL A 342 -14.25 -12.79 8.86
N MET A 343 -13.07 -12.18 8.97
CA MET A 343 -12.40 -11.51 7.85
C MET A 343 -12.00 -12.47 6.74
N GLU A 344 -11.50 -13.67 7.07
CA GLU A 344 -11.05 -14.64 6.06
C GLU A 344 -12.14 -15.11 5.09
N LYS A 345 -13.43 -14.86 5.42
CA LYS A 345 -14.56 -15.24 4.55
C LYS A 345 -14.73 -14.30 3.34
N LYS A 346 -14.08 -13.13 3.35
CA LYS A 346 -14.10 -12.17 2.26
C LYS A 346 -12.70 -12.08 1.66
N PRO A 347 -12.53 -12.24 0.34
CA PRO A 347 -11.20 -12.27 -0.29
C PRO A 347 -10.34 -11.03 -0.02
N ASP A 348 -10.92 -9.84 -0.11
CA ASP A 348 -10.29 -8.55 0.19
C ASP A 348 -9.79 -8.46 1.63
N MET A 349 -10.62 -8.88 2.59
CA MET A 349 -10.26 -8.88 4.00
C MET A 349 -9.29 -10.01 4.37
N ASN A 350 -9.38 -11.16 3.68
CA ASN A 350 -8.44 -12.26 3.89
C ASN A 350 -6.98 -11.86 3.57
N ALA A 351 -6.79 -10.90 2.66
CA ALA A 351 -5.47 -10.35 2.37
C ALA A 351 -4.80 -9.68 3.57
N PHE A 352 -5.56 -9.20 4.56
CA PHE A 352 -5.05 -8.65 5.84
C PHE A 352 -4.86 -9.72 6.91
N VAL A 353 -5.42 -10.92 6.71
CA VAL A 353 -5.37 -12.00 7.72
C VAL A 353 -4.15 -12.88 7.57
N ARG A 354 -3.66 -13.08 6.35
CA ARG A 354 -2.60 -14.07 6.06
C ARG A 354 -1.81 -13.78 4.79
N THR A 355 -0.77 -14.56 4.58
CA THR A 355 -0.17 -14.72 3.27
C THR A 355 -1.19 -15.35 2.32
N THR A 356 -1.46 -14.69 1.20
CA THR A 356 -2.43 -15.19 0.21
C THR A 356 -1.75 -16.11 -0.80
N THR A 357 -2.50 -17.10 -1.28
CA THR A 357 -2.09 -18.07 -2.30
C THR A 357 -2.98 -17.91 -3.52
N ALA A 358 -2.39 -17.79 -4.71
CA ALA A 358 -3.12 -17.72 -5.97
C ALA A 358 -2.44 -18.58 -7.03
N VAL A 359 -3.13 -19.62 -7.50
CA VAL A 359 -2.68 -20.41 -8.65
C VAL A 359 -3.01 -19.64 -9.92
N THR A 360 -2.00 -19.27 -10.69
CA THR A 360 -2.18 -18.37 -11.85
C THR A 360 -2.00 -19.07 -13.19
N MET A 361 -1.23 -20.15 -13.23
CA MET A 361 -1.01 -20.93 -14.45
C MET A 361 -0.93 -22.43 -14.12
N PHE A 362 -1.46 -23.26 -15.05
CA PHE A 362 -1.34 -24.71 -14.99
C PHE A 362 -1.19 -25.25 -16.40
N ASN A 363 -0.04 -25.86 -16.72
CA ASN A 363 0.32 -26.33 -18.04
C ASN A 363 0.68 -27.81 -18.00
N ALA A 364 0.02 -28.63 -18.82
CA ALA A 364 0.36 -30.04 -18.98
C ALA A 364 -0.32 -30.64 -20.23
N GLY A 365 0.27 -31.72 -20.73
CA GLY A 365 -0.30 -32.51 -21.82
C GLY A 365 -0.07 -31.91 -23.21
N VAL A 366 0.05 -32.78 -24.20
CA VAL A 366 0.24 -32.41 -25.61
C VAL A 366 -0.77 -33.09 -26.54
N LYS A 367 -1.31 -34.26 -26.12
CA LYS A 367 -2.27 -35.04 -26.91
C LYS A 367 -3.09 -35.95 -26.00
N ALA A 368 -4.36 -36.17 -26.33
CA ALA A 368 -5.33 -36.87 -25.51
C ALA A 368 -4.94 -38.33 -25.16
N ASN A 369 -4.17 -39.02 -26.01
CA ASN A 369 -3.75 -40.40 -25.81
C ASN A 369 -2.28 -40.56 -25.38
N VAL A 370 -1.63 -39.49 -24.90
CA VAL A 370 -0.24 -39.51 -24.43
C VAL A 370 -0.20 -39.08 -22.97
N LEU A 371 0.48 -39.85 -22.13
CA LEU A 371 0.79 -39.46 -20.75
C LEU A 371 1.90 -38.41 -20.81
N PRO A 372 1.69 -37.20 -20.27
CA PRO A 372 2.69 -36.14 -20.38
C PRO A 372 3.91 -36.42 -19.51
N ALA A 373 5.09 -36.17 -20.08
CA ALA A 373 6.36 -36.25 -19.36
C ALA A 373 6.51 -35.17 -18.30
N HIS A 374 5.81 -34.04 -18.48
CA HIS A 374 5.96 -32.85 -17.63
C HIS A 374 4.59 -32.21 -17.37
N ALA A 375 4.43 -31.73 -16.14
CA ALA A 375 3.34 -30.84 -15.73
C ALA A 375 3.92 -29.73 -14.85
N GLU A 376 3.46 -28.50 -15.01
CA GLU A 376 3.89 -27.35 -14.22
C GLU A 376 2.74 -26.43 -13.86
N ALA A 377 2.88 -25.76 -12.72
CA ALA A 377 1.96 -24.71 -12.27
C ALA A 377 2.74 -23.53 -11.70
N ILE A 378 2.21 -22.33 -11.90
CA ILE A 378 2.73 -21.10 -11.28
C ILE A 378 1.77 -20.69 -10.18
N VAL A 379 2.34 -20.45 -9.00
CA VAL A 379 1.61 -20.00 -7.80
C VAL A 379 2.21 -18.72 -7.30
N ASN A 380 1.37 -17.71 -7.12
CA ASN A 380 1.74 -16.40 -6.60
C ASN A 380 1.34 -16.28 -5.13
N PHE A 381 2.24 -15.76 -4.31
CA PHE A 381 2.02 -15.50 -2.90
C PHE A 381 2.23 -14.01 -2.59
N ARG A 382 1.34 -13.43 -1.79
CA ARG A 382 1.52 -12.12 -1.18
C ARG A 382 1.77 -12.33 0.30
N ILE A 383 3.04 -12.15 0.70
CA ILE A 383 3.56 -12.56 2.01
C ILE A 383 3.14 -11.54 3.07
N HIS A 384 2.53 -12.02 4.16
CA HIS A 384 2.12 -11.20 5.28
C HIS A 384 3.34 -10.60 6.00
N SER A 385 3.20 -9.36 6.51
CA SER A 385 4.28 -8.62 7.18
C SER A 385 4.93 -9.31 8.40
N ALA A 386 4.27 -10.33 8.95
CA ALA A 386 4.77 -11.13 10.06
C ALA A 386 5.37 -12.49 9.62
N GLN A 387 5.63 -12.69 8.32
CA GLN A 387 6.30 -13.88 7.78
C GLN A 387 7.47 -13.49 6.89
N THR A 388 8.46 -14.37 6.79
CA THR A 388 9.55 -14.25 5.82
C THR A 388 9.23 -15.08 4.57
N LEU A 389 9.90 -14.77 3.45
CA LEU A 389 9.86 -15.58 2.24
C LEU A 389 10.26 -17.02 2.51
N GLN A 390 11.31 -17.23 3.32
CA GLN A 390 11.81 -18.56 3.65
C GLN A 390 10.76 -19.39 4.40
N GLU A 391 10.09 -18.81 5.40
CA GLU A 391 9.01 -19.49 6.15
C GLU A 391 7.84 -19.89 5.23
N VAL A 392 7.52 -19.03 4.24
CA VAL A 392 6.47 -19.35 3.26
C VAL A 392 6.88 -20.50 2.36
N LEU A 393 8.13 -20.55 1.88
CA LEU A 393 8.63 -21.67 1.08
C LEU A 393 8.60 -23.00 1.86
N GLU A 394 9.02 -22.99 3.11
CA GLU A 394 8.95 -24.17 4.00
C GLU A 394 7.51 -24.65 4.25
N LEU A 395 6.56 -23.71 4.40
CA LEU A 395 5.14 -24.03 4.52
C LEU A 395 4.57 -24.62 3.24
N ILE A 396 4.98 -24.15 2.06
CA ILE A 396 4.57 -24.71 0.77
C ILE A 396 5.05 -26.15 0.67
N GLU A 397 6.33 -26.43 0.92
CA GLU A 397 6.90 -27.78 0.88
C GLU A 397 6.20 -28.72 1.84
N SER A 398 6.01 -28.30 3.10
CA SER A 398 5.34 -29.12 4.12
C SER A 398 3.86 -29.37 3.80
N THR A 399 3.16 -28.43 3.18
CA THR A 399 1.75 -28.55 2.78
C THR A 399 1.62 -29.51 1.59
N ILE A 400 2.49 -29.39 0.59
CA ILE A 400 2.51 -30.28 -0.58
C ILE A 400 2.84 -31.70 -0.15
N SER A 401 3.85 -31.90 0.69
CA SER A 401 4.27 -33.19 1.26
C SER A 401 4.34 -34.31 0.22
N ASP A 402 4.99 -34.04 -0.93
CA ASP A 402 5.19 -35.00 -2.03
C ASP A 402 6.52 -34.71 -2.73
N ASP A 403 7.55 -35.53 -2.49
CA ASP A 403 8.92 -35.36 -2.98
C ASP A 403 9.04 -35.38 -4.52
N ARG A 404 8.01 -35.83 -5.23
CA ARG A 404 7.94 -35.83 -6.69
C ARG A 404 7.62 -34.43 -7.26
N VAL A 405 7.10 -33.54 -6.44
CA VAL A 405 6.82 -32.13 -6.81
C VAL A 405 8.07 -31.31 -6.53
N LYS A 406 8.67 -30.74 -7.57
CA LYS A 406 9.80 -29.83 -7.44
C LYS A 406 9.29 -28.40 -7.28
N LEU A 407 9.81 -27.70 -6.27
CA LEU A 407 9.57 -26.30 -6.01
C LEU A 407 10.76 -25.48 -6.53
N GLU A 408 10.47 -24.45 -7.35
CA GLU A 408 11.45 -23.49 -7.84
C GLU A 408 10.96 -22.08 -7.56
N LEU A 409 11.72 -21.31 -6.77
CA LEU A 409 11.45 -19.89 -6.58
C LEU A 409 11.88 -19.12 -7.84
N MET A 410 10.91 -18.59 -8.60
CA MET A 410 11.19 -17.79 -9.79
C MET A 410 11.56 -16.35 -9.42
N LYS A 411 10.81 -15.77 -8.46
CA LYS A 411 11.00 -14.41 -7.97
C LYS A 411 10.42 -14.29 -6.57
N GLY A 412 11.06 -13.54 -5.70
CA GLY A 412 10.52 -13.30 -4.36
C GLY A 412 11.35 -12.34 -3.54
N PHE A 413 10.70 -11.72 -2.56
CA PHE A 413 11.32 -10.87 -1.56
C PHE A 413 10.47 -10.85 -0.30
N ASP A 414 11.12 -10.57 0.83
CA ASP A 414 10.46 -10.43 2.13
C ASP A 414 9.50 -9.23 2.16
N PRO A 415 8.49 -9.24 3.04
CA PRO A 415 7.74 -8.04 3.38
C PRO A 415 8.69 -6.89 3.71
N LEU A 416 8.30 -5.68 3.32
CA LEU A 416 9.11 -4.51 3.61
C LEU A 416 9.08 -4.19 5.11
N PRO A 417 10.14 -3.57 5.65
CA PRO A 417 10.15 -3.09 7.03
C PRO A 417 8.93 -2.21 7.32
N ILE A 418 8.40 -2.32 8.54
CA ILE A 418 7.31 -1.47 9.00
C ILE A 418 7.91 -0.11 9.36
N SER A 419 7.46 0.95 8.68
CA SER A 419 7.81 2.33 9.02
C SER A 419 7.14 2.74 10.33
N SER A 420 7.78 3.59 11.12
CA SER A 420 7.21 4.10 12.36
C SER A 420 5.95 4.91 12.11
N TYR A 421 4.97 4.82 13.01
CA TYR A 421 3.70 5.57 12.92
C TYR A 421 3.23 6.12 14.27
N ASP A 422 4.14 6.17 15.24
CA ASP A 422 3.92 6.77 16.55
C ASP A 422 3.96 8.31 16.51
N GLU A 423 3.80 8.93 17.66
CA GLU A 423 3.80 10.39 17.82
C GLU A 423 5.17 11.03 17.51
N GLN A 424 6.26 10.26 17.50
CA GLN A 424 7.62 10.73 17.21
C GLN A 424 8.03 10.51 15.76
N SER A 425 7.22 9.79 14.99
CA SER A 425 7.48 9.45 13.59
C SER A 425 7.29 10.67 12.69
N PHE A 426 8.38 11.38 12.38
CA PHE A 426 8.33 12.64 11.63
C PHE A 426 7.49 12.54 10.35
N GLY A 427 7.83 11.60 9.46
CA GLY A 427 7.14 11.46 8.17
C GLY A 427 5.66 11.15 8.33
N PHE A 428 5.30 10.18 9.22
CA PHE A 428 3.90 9.84 9.47
C PHE A 428 3.10 11.02 10.00
N GLN A 429 3.63 11.76 10.96
CA GLN A 429 2.94 12.90 11.57
C GLN A 429 2.78 14.06 10.58
N VAL A 430 3.79 14.32 9.73
CA VAL A 430 3.70 15.34 8.66
C VAL A 430 2.61 14.97 7.65
N ILE A 431 2.56 13.71 7.21
CA ILE A 431 1.51 13.24 6.27
C ILE A 431 0.14 13.32 6.95
N LYS A 432 0.00 12.82 8.18
CA LYS A 432 -1.24 12.87 8.97
C LYS A 432 -1.74 14.31 9.13
N LYS A 433 -0.85 15.24 9.50
CA LYS A 433 -1.17 16.67 9.59
C LYS A 433 -1.70 17.20 8.26
N THR A 434 -1.00 16.91 7.17
CA THR A 434 -1.37 17.36 5.83
C THR A 434 -2.72 16.81 5.39
N VAL A 435 -2.99 15.52 5.65
CA VAL A 435 -4.30 14.91 5.38
C VAL A 435 -5.41 15.67 6.12
N LEU A 436 -5.23 15.97 7.40
CA LEU A 436 -6.22 16.65 8.22
C LEU A 436 -6.39 18.13 7.84
N ASP A 437 -5.35 18.77 7.31
CA ASP A 437 -5.45 20.14 6.77
C ASP A 437 -6.34 20.24 5.52
N ILE A 438 -6.31 19.18 4.69
CA ILE A 438 -7.08 19.16 3.43
C ILE A 438 -8.45 18.45 3.63
N PHE A 439 -8.48 17.41 4.44
CA PHE A 439 -9.65 16.56 4.67
C PHE A 439 -10.01 16.49 6.16
N PRO A 440 -10.52 17.57 6.76
CA PRO A 440 -10.73 17.63 8.23
C PRO A 440 -11.76 16.62 8.77
N VAL A 441 -12.55 16.01 7.89
CA VAL A 441 -13.60 15.02 8.25
C VAL A 441 -13.09 13.58 8.29
N VAL A 442 -11.88 13.31 7.78
CA VAL A 442 -11.35 11.95 7.71
C VAL A 442 -10.72 11.52 9.04
N THR A 443 -10.75 10.21 9.29
CA THR A 443 -9.94 9.60 10.36
C THR A 443 -8.68 9.02 9.74
N VAL A 444 -7.52 9.37 10.26
CA VAL A 444 -6.24 8.87 9.76
C VAL A 444 -5.82 7.64 10.55
N ALA A 445 -5.41 6.59 9.84
CA ALA A 445 -4.86 5.38 10.43
C ALA A 445 -3.67 4.84 9.62
N PRO A 446 -2.72 4.12 10.27
CA PRO A 446 -1.72 3.36 9.53
C PRO A 446 -2.40 2.22 8.76
N GLY A 447 -1.80 1.77 7.66
CA GLY A 447 -2.33 0.66 6.85
C GLY A 447 -1.23 -0.21 6.25
N ILE A 448 -1.63 -1.31 5.62
CA ILE A 448 -0.75 -2.20 4.88
C ILE A 448 -1.10 -2.10 3.40
N CYS A 449 -0.12 -1.83 2.57
CA CYS A 449 -0.26 -1.93 1.13
C CYS A 449 -0.18 -3.41 0.72
N VAL A 450 -1.24 -3.90 0.08
CA VAL A 450 -1.32 -5.30 -0.38
C VAL A 450 -0.66 -5.50 -1.74
N GLY A 451 -0.57 -4.44 -2.54
CA GLY A 451 0.23 -4.33 -3.76
C GLY A 451 1.67 -3.91 -3.43
N ASN A 452 2.54 -3.95 -4.42
CA ASN A 452 3.89 -3.44 -4.31
C ASN A 452 4.05 -2.19 -5.17
N THR A 453 4.94 -1.29 -4.75
CA THR A 453 5.25 -0.03 -5.41
C THR A 453 6.76 0.11 -5.62
N ASP A 454 7.21 1.09 -6.37
CA ASP A 454 8.62 1.40 -6.55
C ASP A 454 9.36 1.69 -5.24
N SER A 455 8.62 2.11 -4.19
CA SER A 455 9.20 2.40 -2.87
C SER A 455 9.97 1.24 -2.25
N ARG A 456 9.68 -0.01 -2.65
CA ARG A 456 10.42 -1.22 -2.21
C ARG A 456 11.93 -1.14 -2.51
N HIS A 457 12.31 -0.43 -3.56
CA HIS A 457 13.71 -0.28 -3.97
C HIS A 457 14.48 0.74 -3.12
N TYR A 458 13.77 1.64 -2.41
CA TYR A 458 14.34 2.76 -1.67
C TYR A 458 14.75 2.45 -0.22
N THR A 459 14.54 1.23 0.26
CA THR A 459 14.94 0.78 1.60
C THR A 459 16.43 1.02 1.96
N PRO A 460 17.39 1.06 1.01
CA PRO A 460 18.77 1.43 1.28
C PRO A 460 18.97 2.91 1.65
N LEU A 461 18.02 3.80 1.32
CA LEU A 461 18.09 5.24 1.56
C LEU A 461 17.37 5.67 2.83
N THR A 462 16.26 4.97 3.17
CA THR A 462 15.48 5.21 4.40
C THR A 462 14.68 3.97 4.79
N LYS A 463 14.33 3.86 6.08
CA LYS A 463 13.36 2.89 6.59
C LYS A 463 11.96 3.49 6.77
N GLU A 464 11.85 4.81 6.72
CA GLU A 464 10.60 5.56 6.87
C GLU A 464 9.95 5.76 5.50
N ILE A 465 9.19 4.78 5.04
CA ILE A 465 8.54 4.75 3.73
C ILE A 465 7.03 4.70 3.93
N TYR A 466 6.34 5.70 3.43
CA TYR A 466 4.90 5.86 3.56
C TYR A 466 4.25 5.82 2.17
N ARG A 467 3.10 5.15 2.07
CA ARG A 467 2.38 4.94 0.82
C ARG A 467 1.00 5.53 0.95
N PHE A 468 0.82 6.68 0.31
CA PHE A 468 -0.44 7.41 0.39
C PHE A 468 -0.61 8.36 -0.79
N ALA A 469 -1.67 8.18 -1.55
CA ALA A 469 -2.18 9.16 -2.49
C ALA A 469 -3.56 9.64 -2.00
N PRO A 470 -3.86 10.95 -1.96
CA PRO A 470 -5.12 11.47 -1.42
C PRO A 470 -6.30 11.30 -2.41
N THR A 471 -6.40 10.12 -2.98
CA THR A 471 -7.48 9.74 -3.90
C THR A 471 -8.67 9.19 -3.11
N TRP A 472 -9.89 9.66 -3.42
CA TRP A 472 -11.10 9.16 -2.81
C TRP A 472 -11.58 7.90 -3.51
N PHE A 473 -11.75 6.82 -2.73
CA PHE A 473 -12.40 5.59 -3.17
C PHE A 473 -13.72 5.38 -2.45
N LYS A 474 -14.76 5.14 -3.25
CA LYS A 474 -16.10 4.72 -2.82
C LYS A 474 -16.35 3.27 -3.21
N PRO A 475 -17.41 2.63 -2.70
CA PRO A 475 -17.77 1.27 -3.13
C PRO A 475 -17.83 1.14 -4.66
N GLY A 476 -17.08 0.17 -5.21
CA GLY A 476 -16.94 -0.05 -6.64
C GLY A 476 -15.77 0.68 -7.33
N ASP A 477 -15.13 1.67 -6.69
CA ASP A 477 -13.99 2.36 -7.31
C ASP A 477 -12.68 1.56 -7.24
N THR A 478 -12.50 0.70 -6.23
CA THR A 478 -11.32 -0.16 -6.10
C THR A 478 -11.13 -1.10 -7.30
N GLN A 479 -12.20 -1.48 -7.98
CA GLN A 479 -12.16 -2.33 -9.17
C GLN A 479 -11.67 -1.58 -10.43
N ARG A 480 -11.59 -0.25 -10.39
CA ARG A 480 -11.10 0.60 -11.48
C ARG A 480 -9.57 0.67 -11.51
N PHE A 481 -8.94 0.32 -10.39
CA PHE A 481 -7.48 0.21 -10.32
C PHE A 481 -7.03 -0.93 -11.24
N HIS A 482 -6.22 -0.64 -12.26
CA HIS A 482 -5.90 -1.52 -13.39
C HIS A 482 -7.12 -2.00 -14.20
N GLY A 483 -8.34 -1.60 -13.79
CA GLY A 483 -9.61 -1.98 -14.43
C GLY A 483 -10.03 -1.02 -15.54
N ILE A 484 -11.28 -1.19 -15.98
CA ILE A 484 -11.93 -0.27 -16.94
C ILE A 484 -12.55 0.92 -16.23
N ASN A 485 -12.78 2.00 -16.97
CA ASN A 485 -13.41 3.22 -16.47
C ASN A 485 -12.67 3.85 -15.27
N GLU A 486 -11.35 3.75 -15.28
CA GLU A 486 -10.48 4.45 -14.34
C GLU A 486 -10.76 5.94 -14.43
N ARG A 487 -10.94 6.61 -13.28
CA ARG A 487 -11.34 8.02 -13.24
C ARG A 487 -11.01 8.67 -11.89
N ILE A 488 -10.80 9.97 -11.92
CA ILE A 488 -10.72 10.82 -10.72
C ILE A 488 -11.70 11.99 -10.86
N SER A 489 -12.31 12.47 -9.76
CA SER A 489 -13.12 13.69 -9.86
C SER A 489 -12.21 14.91 -10.00
N CYS A 490 -12.67 15.92 -10.76
CA CYS A 490 -11.94 17.19 -10.89
C CYS A 490 -11.62 17.79 -9.52
N LYS A 491 -12.60 17.76 -8.60
CA LYS A 491 -12.42 18.23 -7.21
C LYS A 491 -11.33 17.44 -6.49
N ASN A 492 -11.31 16.11 -6.60
CA ASN A 492 -10.30 15.31 -5.91
C ASN A 492 -8.90 15.54 -6.48
N TYR A 493 -8.77 15.75 -7.80
CA TYR A 493 -7.48 16.11 -8.38
C TYR A 493 -6.98 17.49 -7.86
N GLU A 494 -7.85 18.47 -7.70
CA GLU A 494 -7.51 19.75 -7.05
C GLU A 494 -7.08 19.54 -5.60
N GLU A 495 -7.81 18.76 -4.82
CA GLU A 495 -7.48 18.40 -3.44
C GLU A 495 -6.11 17.68 -3.35
N LEU A 496 -5.78 16.85 -4.34
CA LEU A 496 -4.49 16.15 -4.45
C LEU A 496 -3.34 17.15 -4.68
N VAL A 497 -3.51 18.11 -5.57
CA VAL A 497 -2.51 19.18 -5.77
C VAL A 497 -2.32 19.99 -4.50
N LEU A 498 -3.40 20.35 -3.80
CA LEU A 498 -3.36 21.07 -2.53
C LEU A 498 -2.68 20.24 -1.42
N PHE A 499 -2.89 18.92 -1.42
CA PHE A 499 -2.21 18.04 -0.50
C PHE A 499 -0.69 18.09 -0.68
N TYR A 500 -0.17 17.91 -1.89
CA TYR A 500 1.27 18.01 -2.15
C TYR A 500 1.81 19.41 -1.88
N PHE A 501 1.05 20.44 -2.20
CA PHE A 501 1.39 21.82 -1.89
C PHE A 501 1.58 22.04 -0.37
N ARG A 502 0.68 21.48 0.46
CA ARG A 502 0.78 21.54 1.91
C ARG A 502 1.83 20.58 2.47
N LEU A 503 1.96 19.39 1.89
CA LEU A 503 2.96 18.40 2.32
C LEU A 503 4.38 18.97 2.23
N ILE A 504 4.70 19.66 1.13
CA ILE A 504 6.01 20.30 0.94
C ILE A 504 6.23 21.34 2.04
N GLN A 505 5.25 22.21 2.34
CA GLN A 505 5.38 23.22 3.39
C GLN A 505 5.41 22.62 4.80
N ASN A 506 4.57 21.60 5.09
CA ASN A 506 4.55 20.93 6.40
C ASN A 506 5.84 20.15 6.67
N SER A 507 6.52 19.66 5.63
CA SER A 507 7.80 18.95 5.74
C SER A 507 8.99 19.88 6.07
N ASP A 508 8.79 21.17 6.00
CA ASP A 508 9.84 22.19 6.16
C ASP A 508 10.15 22.52 7.64
N ILE A 509 9.40 21.96 8.59
CA ILE A 509 9.67 22.12 10.02
C ILE A 509 10.94 21.35 10.44
N LYS A 510 11.68 21.90 11.42
CA LYS A 510 12.90 21.26 11.92
C LYS A 510 12.61 20.00 12.75
N LYS A 511 11.59 20.05 13.59
CA LYS A 511 11.17 18.97 14.50
C LYS A 511 9.67 19.01 14.73
N LEU A 512 9.11 17.86 15.10
CA LEU A 512 7.71 17.77 15.51
C LEU A 512 7.45 18.61 16.79
N PRO A 513 6.22 19.11 16.97
CA PRO A 513 5.79 19.68 18.24
C PRO A 513 5.94 18.65 19.38
N PRO A 514 6.16 19.08 20.64
CA PRO A 514 6.20 18.16 21.77
C PRO A 514 4.87 17.42 21.92
N SER A 515 4.95 16.10 22.20
CA SER A 515 3.77 15.29 22.51
C SER A 515 3.30 15.54 23.95
N HIS A 516 1.99 15.38 24.22
CA HIS A 516 1.42 15.58 25.57
C HIS A 516 1.92 14.61 26.64
N THR A 517 2.42 13.44 26.25
CA THR A 517 2.92 12.42 27.19
C THR A 517 4.15 12.86 27.97
N SER A 518 4.87 13.89 27.51
CA SER A 518 6.04 14.40 28.21
C SER A 518 5.73 15.39 29.35
N GLN A 519 4.47 15.75 29.62
CA GLN A 519 4.08 16.69 30.68
C GLN A 519 3.55 16.02 31.97
N HIS A 520 3.44 14.69 32.01
CA HIS A 520 2.96 13.98 33.20
C HIS A 520 4.03 13.22 33.99
N ASP A 521 5.30 13.32 33.62
CA ASP A 521 6.43 12.78 34.37
C ASP A 521 7.19 13.91 35.14
N LEU A 522 6.45 14.61 36.02
CA LEU A 522 7.03 15.43 37.11
C LEU A 522 6.33 15.15 38.42
#